data_1c1708d82b12a32be93dfefb6d6e8c49
#
_entry.id   1c1708d82b12a32be93dfefb6d6e8c49
#
_cell.length_a   1.000
_cell.length_b   1.000
_cell.length_c   1.000
_cell.angle_alpha   90.00
_cell.angle_beta   90.00
_cell.angle_gamma   90.00
#
_symmetry.space_group_name_H-M   'P 1'
#
loop_
_entity.id
_entity.type
_entity.pdbx_description
1 polymer ?
#
loop_
_entity_poly.entity_id
_entity_poly.type
_entity_poly.pdbx_seq_one_letter_code
_entity_poly.pdbx_strand_id
1 'polypeptide(L)'
;MTTPEHGLTPTADAAGAVTQDDIDLAVATLRDLAGWHIWPVREETVTVDTTGDPTVFLPTLRLLDVRSVIADNTEVPLDNIEWSESGMLRLKTRPRKGFRRITATILHGFETTPLAAVAMQMAARAHQPATNMQVGGISVGAPGALTPYSSEWRLLDRYKLGPMP
;
A
#
# COMPACT_ATOMS: atom_id res chain seq x y z
N MET A 1 -11.02 -1.43 22.94
CA MET A 1 -9.90 -1.64 22.00
C MET A 1 -10.42 -1.38 20.61
N THR A 2 -9.85 -0.41 19.92
CA THR A 2 -10.25 -0.09 18.53
C THR A 2 -9.61 -1.13 17.61
N THR A 3 -10.39 -1.78 16.76
CA THR A 3 -9.85 -2.70 15.75
C THR A 3 -8.95 -1.92 14.81
N PRO A 4 -7.70 -2.40 14.53
CA PRO A 4 -6.81 -1.72 13.60
C PRO A 4 -7.43 -1.60 12.20
N GLU A 5 -7.11 -0.54 11.47
CA GLU A 5 -7.63 -0.30 10.11
C GLU A 5 -7.43 -1.50 9.17
N HIS A 6 -6.26 -2.15 9.26
CA HIS A 6 -5.91 -3.30 8.41
C HIS A 6 -6.55 -4.63 8.84
N GLY A 7 -7.31 -4.66 9.93
CA GLY A 7 -8.07 -5.83 10.39
C GLY A 7 -7.25 -6.98 10.99
N LEU A 8 -5.92 -6.85 11.08
CA LEU A 8 -5.06 -7.88 11.66
C LEU A 8 -4.88 -7.65 13.16
N THR A 9 -5.02 -8.71 13.95
CA THR A 9 -4.82 -8.68 15.40
C THR A 9 -3.91 -9.83 15.82
N PRO A 10 -3.20 -9.71 16.95
CA PRO A 10 -2.41 -10.81 17.50
C PRO A 10 -3.29 -12.03 17.75
N THR A 11 -2.79 -13.22 17.37
CA THR A 11 -3.44 -14.49 17.71
C THR A 11 -2.91 -14.99 19.05
N ALA A 12 -3.80 -15.47 19.92
CA ALA A 12 -3.47 -15.89 21.27
C ALA A 12 -2.51 -17.10 21.37
N ASP A 13 -2.34 -17.85 20.29
CA ASP A 13 -1.55 -19.08 20.24
C ASP A 13 -0.07 -18.89 19.80
N ALA A 14 0.35 -17.68 19.51
CA ALA A 14 1.74 -17.42 19.18
C ALA A 14 2.58 -17.39 20.46
N ALA A 15 3.30 -18.47 20.74
CA ALA A 15 4.27 -18.55 21.83
C ALA A 15 5.38 -17.49 21.66
N GLY A 16 5.27 -16.39 22.40
CA GLY A 16 6.09 -15.20 22.26
C GLY A 16 5.25 -14.12 21.60
N ALA A 17 4.52 -13.40 22.43
CA ALA A 17 3.43 -12.51 22.07
C ALA A 17 3.81 -11.47 20.99
N VAL A 18 3.57 -11.79 19.72
CA VAL A 18 3.51 -10.77 18.65
C VAL A 18 2.59 -9.66 19.14
N THR A 19 3.11 -8.46 19.21
CA THR A 19 2.35 -7.29 19.64
C THR A 19 1.58 -6.68 18.47
N GLN A 20 0.58 -5.85 18.78
CA GLN A 20 -0.11 -5.08 17.74
C GLN A 20 0.88 -4.17 17.00
N ASP A 21 1.83 -3.57 17.72
CA ASP A 21 2.85 -2.68 17.14
C ASP A 21 3.74 -3.41 16.11
N ASP A 22 4.08 -4.70 16.36
CA ASP A 22 4.84 -5.50 15.39
C ASP A 22 4.04 -5.73 14.10
N ILE A 23 2.74 -5.97 14.22
CA ILE A 23 1.84 -6.14 13.07
C ILE A 23 1.68 -4.84 12.31
N ASP A 24 1.42 -3.73 13.01
CA ASP A 24 1.23 -2.41 12.41
C ASP A 24 2.50 -1.99 11.65
N LEU A 25 3.68 -2.25 12.22
CA LEU A 25 4.95 -1.97 11.57
C LEU A 25 5.18 -2.84 10.33
N ALA A 26 4.83 -4.14 10.39
CA ALA A 26 4.93 -5.03 9.23
C ALA A 26 4.00 -4.59 8.09
N VAL A 27 2.76 -4.21 8.41
CA VAL A 27 1.79 -3.67 7.43
C VAL A 27 2.29 -2.37 6.82
N ALA A 28 2.78 -1.44 7.64
CA ALA A 28 3.35 -0.18 7.17
C ALA A 28 4.53 -0.42 6.22
N THR A 29 5.43 -1.36 6.58
CA THR A 29 6.58 -1.73 5.75
C THR A 29 6.14 -2.27 4.38
N LEU A 30 5.14 -3.15 4.32
CA LEU A 30 4.65 -3.69 3.05
C LEU A 30 4.01 -2.61 2.18
N ARG A 31 3.25 -1.67 2.76
CA ARG A 31 2.64 -0.54 2.05
C ARG A 31 3.71 0.42 1.52
N ASP A 32 4.73 0.71 2.32
CA ASP A 32 5.85 1.55 1.90
C ASP A 32 6.62 0.94 0.73
N LEU A 33 6.94 -0.36 0.81
CA LEU A 33 7.61 -1.10 -0.25
C LEU A 33 6.77 -1.23 -1.53
N ALA A 34 5.46 -1.25 -1.42
CA ALA A 34 4.54 -1.28 -2.56
C ALA A 34 4.30 0.11 -3.16
N GLY A 35 4.48 1.17 -2.37
CA GLY A 35 4.28 2.56 -2.76
C GLY A 35 2.81 3.03 -2.72
N TRP A 36 1.90 2.25 -2.13
CA TRP A 36 0.49 2.62 -2.00
C TRP A 36 -0.24 1.80 -0.93
N HIS A 37 -1.47 2.24 -0.59
CA HIS A 37 -2.36 1.49 0.28
C HIS A 37 -2.91 0.25 -0.45
N ILE A 38 -2.56 -0.96 0.02
CA ILE A 38 -2.93 -2.21 -0.65
C ILE A 38 -4.28 -2.71 -0.14
N TRP A 39 -4.45 -2.74 1.18
CA TRP A 39 -5.66 -3.24 1.87
C TRP A 39 -5.82 -2.59 3.25
N PRO A 40 -6.99 -2.65 3.85
CA PRO A 40 -8.30 -3.01 3.29
C PRO A 40 -8.82 -1.94 2.30
N VAL A 41 -9.97 -2.17 1.74
CA VAL A 41 -10.67 -1.13 0.95
C VAL A 41 -10.90 0.10 1.82
N ARG A 42 -10.51 1.27 1.31
CA ARG A 42 -10.77 2.55 1.97
C ARG A 42 -11.03 3.67 0.98
N GLU A 43 -11.69 4.69 1.47
CA GLU A 43 -11.77 5.97 0.78
C GLU A 43 -10.53 6.80 1.10
N GLU A 44 -9.91 7.38 0.08
CA GLU A 44 -8.73 8.22 0.22
C GLU A 44 -8.78 9.39 -0.76
N THR A 45 -8.32 10.55 -0.31
CA THR A 45 -8.11 11.71 -1.18
C THR A 45 -6.65 11.78 -1.57
N VAL A 46 -6.38 11.60 -2.86
CA VAL A 46 -5.04 11.61 -3.44
C VAL A 46 -4.84 12.85 -4.30
N THR A 47 -3.64 13.41 -4.27
CA THR A 47 -3.28 14.54 -5.11
C THR A 47 -2.11 14.15 -5.99
N VAL A 48 -2.26 14.32 -7.30
CA VAL A 48 -1.27 13.90 -8.30
C VAL A 48 -0.90 15.04 -9.25
N ASP A 49 0.27 14.89 -9.84
CA ASP A 49 0.80 15.77 -10.85
C ASP A 49 0.20 15.44 -12.21
N THR A 50 0.32 16.34 -13.17
CA THR A 50 -0.13 16.09 -14.54
C THR A 50 0.85 16.65 -15.57
N THR A 51 1.06 15.86 -16.60
CA THR A 51 1.83 16.24 -17.79
C THR A 51 1.04 17.17 -18.74
N GLY A 52 -0.26 17.37 -18.46
CA GLY A 52 -1.20 18.05 -19.35
C GLY A 52 -1.95 17.10 -20.29
N ASP A 53 -1.71 15.79 -20.16
CA ASP A 53 -2.48 14.78 -20.87
C ASP A 53 -3.84 14.56 -20.19
N PRO A 54 -4.87 14.16 -20.97
CA PRO A 54 -6.18 13.88 -20.38
C PRO A 54 -6.17 12.63 -19.49
N THR A 55 -5.18 11.75 -19.63
CA THR A 55 -5.02 10.56 -18.81
C THR A 55 -4.09 10.83 -17.65
N VAL A 56 -4.55 10.51 -16.44
CA VAL A 56 -3.85 10.72 -15.18
C VAL A 56 -3.75 9.36 -14.48
N PHE A 57 -2.62 9.08 -13.84
CA PHE A 57 -2.40 7.86 -13.07
C PHE A 57 -2.56 8.15 -11.58
N LEU A 58 -3.43 7.40 -10.94
CA LEU A 58 -3.64 7.46 -9.50
C LEU A 58 -2.73 6.43 -8.80
N PRO A 59 -2.29 6.70 -7.57
CA PRO A 59 -1.40 5.79 -6.84
C PRO A 59 -2.16 4.56 -6.29
N THR A 60 -2.72 3.76 -7.18
CA THR A 60 -3.43 2.53 -6.84
C THR A 60 -3.40 1.53 -7.99
N LEU A 61 -3.37 0.24 -7.66
CA LEU A 61 -3.55 -0.87 -8.62
C LEU A 61 -4.94 -1.51 -8.52
N ARG A 62 -5.79 -0.99 -7.63
CA ARG A 62 -7.16 -1.47 -7.44
C ARG A 62 -8.09 -0.32 -7.11
N LEU A 63 -8.57 0.35 -8.14
CA LEU A 63 -9.59 1.39 -8.06
C LEU A 63 -10.97 0.74 -8.12
N LEU A 64 -11.83 1.05 -7.17
CA LEU A 64 -13.19 0.49 -7.07
C LEU A 64 -14.24 1.54 -7.43
N ASP A 65 -13.98 2.80 -7.10
CA ASP A 65 -14.88 3.90 -7.39
C ASP A 65 -14.16 5.26 -7.35
N VAL A 66 -14.72 6.25 -8.04
CA VAL A 66 -14.27 7.65 -8.02
C VAL A 66 -15.42 8.51 -7.48
N ARG A 67 -15.21 9.13 -6.33
CA ARG A 67 -16.22 9.94 -5.64
C ARG A 67 -16.25 11.38 -6.12
N SER A 68 -15.08 11.97 -6.28
CA SER A 68 -14.94 13.34 -6.80
C SER A 68 -13.57 13.53 -7.43
N VAL A 69 -13.50 14.46 -8.37
CA VAL A 69 -12.24 14.89 -8.98
C VAL A 69 -12.25 16.41 -9.10
N ILE A 70 -11.17 17.02 -8.66
CA ILE A 70 -10.90 18.45 -8.81
C ILE A 70 -9.68 18.58 -9.73
N ALA A 71 -9.85 19.27 -10.85
CA ALA A 71 -8.76 19.59 -11.78
C ALA A 71 -8.58 21.10 -11.84
N ASP A 72 -7.37 21.59 -11.67
CA ASP A 72 -7.05 23.03 -11.70
C ASP A 72 -7.95 23.87 -10.76
N ASN A 73 -8.24 23.36 -9.56
CA ASN A 73 -9.15 23.94 -8.55
C ASN A 73 -10.63 24.00 -8.98
N THR A 74 -11.02 23.26 -10.00
CA THR A 74 -12.40 23.18 -10.45
C THR A 74 -12.89 21.74 -10.37
N GLU A 75 -14.06 21.53 -9.80
CA GLU A 75 -14.69 20.22 -9.75
C GLU A 75 -15.06 19.75 -11.15
N VAL A 76 -14.68 18.51 -11.47
CA VAL A 76 -14.98 17.87 -12.75
C VAL A 76 -16.21 16.98 -12.58
N PRO A 77 -17.30 17.18 -13.33
CA PRO A 77 -18.45 16.29 -13.26
C PRO A 77 -18.06 14.85 -13.59
N LEU A 78 -18.56 13.87 -12.82
CA LEU A 78 -18.21 12.46 -12.99
C LEU A 78 -18.56 11.93 -14.40
N ASP A 79 -19.59 12.46 -15.06
CA ASP A 79 -19.93 12.15 -16.45
C ASP A 79 -18.84 12.55 -17.48
N ASN A 80 -17.89 13.37 -17.05
CA ASN A 80 -16.75 13.80 -17.85
C ASN A 80 -15.47 13.03 -17.52
N ILE A 81 -15.59 11.93 -16.78
CA ILE A 81 -14.49 11.12 -16.32
C ILE A 81 -14.71 9.66 -16.72
N GLU A 82 -13.71 9.06 -17.30
CA GLU A 82 -13.61 7.62 -17.49
C GLU A 82 -12.47 7.10 -16.60
N TRP A 83 -12.62 5.93 -16.02
CA TRP A 83 -11.58 5.35 -15.20
C TRP A 83 -11.48 3.82 -15.36
N SER A 84 -10.33 3.27 -15.04
CA SER A 84 -10.09 1.84 -15.05
C SER A 84 -9.76 1.32 -13.65
N GLU A 85 -10.03 0.06 -13.39
CA GLU A 85 -9.69 -0.62 -12.13
C GLU A 85 -8.20 -0.55 -11.78
N SER A 86 -7.33 -0.35 -12.77
CA SER A 86 -5.88 -0.24 -12.59
C SER A 86 -5.40 1.17 -12.20
N GLY A 87 -6.30 2.06 -11.82
CA GLY A 87 -5.94 3.40 -11.34
C GLY A 87 -5.70 4.44 -12.44
N MET A 88 -6.11 4.18 -13.68
CA MET A 88 -6.09 5.20 -14.73
C MET A 88 -7.37 6.01 -14.71
N LEU A 89 -7.23 7.33 -14.75
CA LEU A 89 -8.32 8.29 -14.82
C LEU A 89 -8.17 9.09 -16.10
N ARG A 90 -9.22 9.17 -16.91
CA ARG A 90 -9.25 9.98 -18.14
C ARG A 90 -10.29 11.08 -18.04
N LEU A 91 -9.84 12.32 -18.19
CA LEU A 91 -10.68 13.50 -18.20
C LEU A 91 -11.06 13.86 -19.65
N LYS A 92 -12.31 14.27 -19.88
CA LYS A 92 -12.72 14.79 -21.20
C LYS A 92 -11.99 16.07 -21.57
N THR A 93 -11.66 16.91 -20.59
CA THR A 93 -10.90 18.15 -20.78
C THR A 93 -9.48 17.98 -20.29
N ARG A 94 -8.51 18.44 -21.07
CA ARG A 94 -7.10 18.39 -20.68
C ARG A 94 -6.82 19.30 -19.49
N PRO A 95 -6.24 18.79 -18.41
CA PRO A 95 -5.80 19.60 -17.29
C PRO A 95 -4.56 20.39 -17.67
N ARG A 96 -4.26 21.45 -16.94
CA ARG A 96 -3.01 22.20 -17.11
C ARG A 96 -1.84 21.37 -16.60
N LYS A 97 -0.74 21.37 -17.35
CA LYS A 97 0.52 20.76 -16.90
C LYS A 97 0.99 21.41 -15.58
N GLY A 98 1.42 20.60 -14.63
CA GLY A 98 1.98 21.10 -13.37
C GLY A 98 1.84 20.13 -12.21
N PHE A 99 2.39 20.54 -11.09
CA PHE A 99 2.38 19.77 -9.86
C PHE A 99 1.04 19.95 -9.11
N ARG A 100 0.57 18.86 -8.49
CA ARG A 100 -0.61 18.84 -7.62
C ARG A 100 -1.87 19.45 -8.26
N ARG A 101 -2.08 19.21 -9.56
CA ARG A 101 -3.18 19.80 -10.33
C ARG A 101 -4.46 19.00 -10.24
N ILE A 102 -4.36 17.72 -9.92
CA ILE A 102 -5.50 16.82 -9.82
C ILE A 102 -5.62 16.34 -8.38
N THR A 103 -6.79 16.53 -7.79
CA THR A 103 -7.14 15.92 -6.49
C THR A 103 -8.35 15.02 -6.72
N ALA A 104 -8.23 13.75 -6.38
CA ALA A 104 -9.29 12.77 -6.54
C ALA A 104 -9.61 12.10 -5.21
N THR A 105 -10.89 12.01 -4.86
CA THR A 105 -11.37 11.18 -3.76
C THR A 105 -11.84 9.86 -4.35
N ILE A 106 -11.20 8.77 -3.94
CA ILE A 106 -11.34 7.45 -4.54
C ILE A 106 -11.62 6.39 -3.48
N LEU A 107 -12.35 5.37 -3.86
CA LEU A 107 -12.47 4.12 -3.12
C LEU A 107 -11.53 3.11 -3.75
N HIS A 108 -10.56 2.61 -2.99
CA HIS A 108 -9.53 1.73 -3.54
C HIS A 108 -9.01 0.71 -2.53
N GLY A 109 -8.24 -0.25 -3.03
CA GLY A 109 -7.67 -1.33 -2.24
C GLY A 109 -8.33 -2.68 -2.47
N PHE A 110 -7.74 -3.71 -1.90
CA PHE A 110 -8.27 -5.08 -1.91
C PHE A 110 -9.01 -5.34 -0.59
N GLU A 111 -10.14 -6.04 -0.65
CA GLU A 111 -10.82 -6.49 0.57
C GLU A 111 -9.96 -7.49 1.35
N THR A 112 -9.34 -8.41 0.61
CA THR A 112 -8.42 -9.43 1.14
C THR A 112 -7.18 -9.52 0.27
N THR A 113 -6.05 -9.86 0.86
CA THR A 113 -4.78 -10.05 0.15
C THR A 113 -3.92 -11.10 0.84
N PRO A 114 -3.17 -11.93 0.09
CA PRO A 114 -2.15 -12.80 0.67
C PRO A 114 -1.07 -12.06 1.45
N LEU A 115 -0.88 -10.76 1.20
CA LEU A 115 0.08 -9.94 1.95
C LEU A 115 -0.29 -9.77 3.42
N ALA A 116 -1.56 -9.95 3.79
CA ALA A 116 -1.97 -9.99 5.19
C ALA A 116 -1.29 -11.14 5.97
N ALA A 117 -1.20 -12.32 5.36
CA ALA A 117 -0.45 -13.43 5.94
C ALA A 117 1.07 -13.16 6.00
N VAL A 118 1.62 -12.50 4.98
CA VAL A 118 3.02 -12.06 4.97
C VAL A 118 3.30 -11.08 6.11
N ALA A 119 2.41 -10.10 6.33
CA ALA A 119 2.54 -9.16 7.45
C ALA A 119 2.60 -9.87 8.80
N MET A 120 1.72 -10.85 9.03
CA MET A 120 1.72 -11.64 10.26
C MET A 120 3.01 -12.45 10.42
N GLN A 121 3.53 -13.04 9.35
CA GLN A 121 4.80 -13.76 9.39
C GLN A 121 5.99 -12.82 9.64
N MET A 122 6.00 -11.63 9.04
CA MET A 122 7.02 -10.61 9.30
C MET A 122 6.99 -10.15 10.75
N ALA A 123 5.81 -9.86 11.30
CA ALA A 123 5.64 -9.49 12.69
C ALA A 123 6.14 -10.59 13.65
N ALA A 124 5.81 -11.85 13.38
CA ALA A 124 6.28 -12.99 14.18
C ALA A 124 7.82 -13.13 14.16
N ARG A 125 8.46 -12.88 13.02
CA ARG A 125 9.93 -12.91 12.92
C ARG A 125 10.57 -11.73 13.66
N ALA A 126 10.00 -10.54 13.56
CA ALA A 126 10.51 -9.35 14.23
C ALA A 126 10.53 -9.51 15.75
N HIS A 127 9.55 -10.23 16.29
CA HIS A 127 9.43 -10.48 17.73
C HIS A 127 10.37 -11.59 18.24
N GLN A 128 10.94 -12.44 17.37
CA GLN A 128 11.87 -13.49 17.81
C GLN A 128 13.18 -12.85 18.31
N PRO A 129 13.66 -13.23 19.50
CA PRO A 129 14.95 -12.76 19.99
C PRO A 129 16.05 -13.20 19.02
N ALA A 130 16.96 -12.27 18.74
CA ALA A 130 18.11 -12.53 17.89
C ALA A 130 18.89 -13.75 18.42
N THR A 131 18.73 -14.88 17.78
CA THR A 131 19.56 -16.04 18.04
C THR A 131 20.89 -15.80 17.30
N ASN A 132 21.84 -15.18 18.00
CA ASN A 132 23.22 -15.07 17.50
C ASN A 132 23.83 -16.46 17.43
N MET A 133 23.72 -17.12 16.31
CA MET A 133 24.46 -18.34 16.04
C MET A 133 25.86 -17.95 15.57
N GLN A 134 26.84 -18.02 16.47
CA GLN A 134 28.23 -17.82 16.13
C GLN A 134 28.82 -19.18 15.74
N VAL A 135 28.98 -19.42 14.47
CA VAL A 135 29.67 -20.62 13.97
C VAL A 135 30.96 -20.15 13.28
N GLY A 136 32.08 -20.52 13.88
CA GLY A 136 33.40 -20.27 13.29
C GLY A 136 33.80 -18.80 13.16
N GLY A 137 33.37 -17.93 14.09
CA GLY A 137 33.75 -16.52 14.10
C GLY A 137 32.94 -15.62 13.11
N ILE A 138 31.95 -16.17 12.43
CA ILE A 138 31.04 -15.43 11.56
C ILE A 138 29.70 -15.29 12.25
N SER A 139 29.27 -14.06 12.54
CA SER A 139 27.90 -13.77 13.01
C SER A 139 26.95 -13.95 11.85
N VAL A 140 26.20 -15.06 11.83
CA VAL A 140 25.11 -15.27 10.89
C VAL A 140 23.79 -15.02 11.63
N GLY A 141 23.18 -13.92 11.36
CA GLY A 141 21.86 -13.59 11.87
C GLY A 141 21.72 -12.11 12.15
N ALA A 142 21.14 -11.36 11.24
CA ALA A 142 20.60 -10.05 11.60
C ALA A 142 19.31 -10.26 12.38
N PRO A 143 19.21 -9.76 13.63
CA PRO A 143 17.98 -9.87 14.40
C PRO A 143 16.87 -9.04 13.75
N GLY A 144 15.66 -9.63 13.66
CA GLY A 144 14.44 -8.86 13.56
C GLY A 144 14.28 -7.97 12.31
N ALA A 145 14.95 -8.29 11.19
CA ALA A 145 14.74 -7.53 9.98
C ALA A 145 13.30 -7.75 9.47
N LEU A 146 12.50 -6.69 9.48
CA LEU A 146 11.17 -6.64 8.85
C LEU A 146 11.26 -6.71 7.30
N THR A 147 12.38 -7.17 6.79
CA THR A 147 12.61 -7.36 5.36
C THR A 147 11.90 -8.62 4.89
N PRO A 148 11.07 -8.54 3.84
CA PRO A 148 10.45 -9.71 3.26
C PRO A 148 11.49 -10.73 2.76
N TYR A 149 11.19 -12.02 2.87
CA TYR A 149 12.00 -13.08 2.26
C TYR A 149 11.84 -13.09 0.73
N SER A 150 12.74 -13.76 0.01
CA SER A 150 12.72 -13.81 -1.46
C SER A 150 11.40 -14.31 -2.04
N SER A 151 10.71 -15.24 -1.36
CA SER A 151 9.38 -15.72 -1.76
C SER A 151 8.29 -14.67 -1.53
N GLU A 152 8.40 -13.89 -0.45
CA GLU A 152 7.48 -12.82 -0.09
C GLU A 152 7.67 -11.61 -1.02
N TRP A 153 8.92 -11.32 -1.42
CA TRP A 153 9.22 -10.32 -2.45
C TRP A 153 8.51 -10.60 -3.78
N ARG A 154 8.54 -11.86 -4.24
CA ARG A 154 7.83 -12.25 -5.48
C ARG A 154 6.32 -12.02 -5.40
N LEU A 155 5.76 -12.17 -4.21
CA LEU A 155 4.35 -11.87 -3.99
C LEU A 155 4.11 -10.36 -3.97
N LEU A 156 4.94 -9.61 -3.22
CA LEU A 156 4.86 -8.16 -3.09
C LEU A 156 5.04 -7.45 -4.45
N ASP A 157 5.91 -7.94 -5.31
CA ASP A 157 6.18 -7.35 -6.64
C ASP A 157 4.92 -7.24 -7.51
N ARG A 158 3.91 -8.08 -7.28
CA ARG A 158 2.60 -7.99 -7.98
C ARG A 158 1.76 -6.80 -7.54
N TYR A 159 2.09 -6.24 -6.37
CA TYR A 159 1.36 -5.13 -5.74
C TYR A 159 2.16 -3.83 -5.77
N LYS A 160 3.35 -3.82 -6.34
CA LYS A 160 4.14 -2.60 -6.46
C LYS A 160 3.60 -1.68 -7.54
N LEU A 161 3.47 -0.40 -7.19
CA LEU A 161 3.32 0.64 -8.19
C LEU A 161 4.57 0.72 -9.05
N GLY A 162 4.38 0.77 -10.37
CA GLY A 162 5.44 1.17 -11.27
C GLY A 162 5.83 2.65 -11.07
N PRO A 163 6.95 3.09 -11.67
CA PRO A 163 7.28 4.51 -11.68
C PRO A 163 6.12 5.27 -12.35
N MET A 164 5.57 6.24 -11.64
CA MET A 164 4.57 7.16 -12.22
C MET A 164 5.29 8.15 -13.14
N PRO A 165 4.68 8.46 -14.30
CA PRO A 165 5.26 9.36 -15.27
C PRO A 165 5.38 10.81 -14.78
#